data_75bc8b1b3790134c6498282fdc062ad6
#
_entry.id   75bc8b1b3790134c6498282fdc062ad6
#
_cell.length_a   1.000
_cell.length_b   1.000
_cell.length_c   1.000
_cell.angle_alpha   90.00
_cell.angle_beta   90.00
_cell.angle_gamma   90.00
#
_symmetry.space_group_name_H-M   'P 1'
#
loop_
_entity.id
_entity.type
_entity.pdbx_description
1 polymer ?
#
loop_
_entity_poly.entity_id
_entity_poly.type
_entity_poly.pdbx_seq_one_letter_code
_entity_poly.pdbx_strand_id
1 'polypeptide(L)'
;MNGGAAVKYIGVALLIAAGFALLTLGLAFLLFRLAFGARKTTEKEMFVLPDTDQYRPYAAEARRMIRAALALPYEPVTIRSDDGLTLFGRCYPAAPDAPWLLLFHGYRSAAERDFCGGLPFGIGMGCNVLLVDERAHGKSGGSCLTLGIRERYDCRRWVDYVIGHAGPD
;
A
#
# COMPACT_ATOMS: atom_id res chain seq x y z
N MET A 1 -47.93 11.96 37.77
CA MET A 1 -47.35 11.50 36.48
C MET A 1 -47.39 9.98 36.48
N ASN A 2 -48.09 9.37 35.52
CA ASN A 2 -48.25 7.90 35.48
C ASN A 2 -46.90 7.23 35.15
N GLY A 3 -46.41 6.36 36.03
CA GLY A 3 -45.14 5.64 35.87
C GLY A 3 -45.01 4.91 34.52
N GLY A 4 -46.11 4.47 33.93
CA GLY A 4 -46.12 3.84 32.59
C GLY A 4 -45.77 4.79 31.42
N ALA A 5 -46.09 6.09 31.54
CA ALA A 5 -45.70 7.07 30.53
C ALA A 5 -44.19 7.39 30.61
N ALA A 6 -43.62 7.50 31.80
CA ALA A 6 -42.19 7.72 31.99
C ALA A 6 -41.34 6.55 31.43
N VAL A 7 -41.77 5.31 31.67
CA VAL A 7 -41.10 4.12 31.13
C VAL A 7 -41.11 4.10 29.57
N LYS A 8 -42.23 4.49 28.94
CA LYS A 8 -42.34 4.61 27.49
C LYS A 8 -41.38 5.67 26.93
N TYR A 9 -41.29 6.85 27.53
CA TYR A 9 -40.36 7.89 27.07
C TYR A 9 -38.90 7.50 27.23
N ILE A 10 -38.55 6.83 28.35
CA ILE A 10 -37.22 6.30 28.54
C ILE A 10 -36.90 5.24 27.46
N GLY A 11 -37.82 4.33 27.16
CA GLY A 11 -37.61 3.32 26.11
C GLY A 11 -37.42 3.96 24.73
N VAL A 12 -38.20 4.96 24.38
CA VAL A 12 -38.05 5.69 23.10
C VAL A 12 -36.73 6.45 23.08
N ALA A 13 -36.32 7.12 24.15
CA ALA A 13 -35.04 7.81 24.22
C ALA A 13 -33.86 6.86 24.06
N LEU A 14 -33.90 5.68 24.67
CA LEU A 14 -32.86 4.65 24.51
C LEU A 14 -32.78 4.11 23.06
N LEU A 15 -33.91 3.91 22.40
CA LEU A 15 -33.95 3.52 21.00
C LEU A 15 -33.35 4.56 20.06
N ILE A 16 -33.68 5.85 20.31
CA ILE A 16 -33.06 6.95 19.54
C ILE A 16 -31.56 7.02 19.78
N ALA A 17 -31.12 6.91 21.03
CA ALA A 17 -29.70 6.92 21.36
C ALA A 17 -28.97 5.75 20.74
N ALA A 18 -29.54 4.54 20.75
CA ALA A 18 -29.00 3.36 20.08
C ALA A 18 -28.92 3.56 18.56
N GLY A 19 -29.97 4.08 17.95
CA GLY A 19 -29.99 4.40 16.51
C GLY A 19 -28.91 5.40 16.11
N PHE A 20 -28.74 6.46 16.92
CA PHE A 20 -27.67 7.44 16.70
C PHE A 20 -26.26 6.82 16.85
N ALA A 21 -26.05 6.00 17.87
CA ALA A 21 -24.79 5.31 18.08
C ALA A 21 -24.46 4.38 16.90
N LEU A 22 -25.43 3.59 16.41
CA LEU A 22 -25.25 2.72 15.25
C LEU A 22 -24.93 3.51 13.97
N LEU A 23 -25.60 4.63 13.74
CA LEU A 23 -25.32 5.51 12.61
C LEU A 23 -23.91 6.07 12.68
N THR A 24 -23.48 6.53 13.85
CA THR A 24 -22.14 7.08 14.09
C THR A 24 -21.06 6.01 13.85
N LEU A 25 -21.26 4.81 14.41
CA LEU A 25 -20.34 3.68 14.20
C LEU A 25 -20.29 3.26 12.72
N GLY A 26 -21.45 3.22 12.06
CA GLY A 26 -21.52 2.91 10.62
C GLY A 26 -20.78 3.93 9.77
N LEU A 27 -20.94 5.21 10.06
CA LEU A 27 -20.21 6.29 9.39
C LEU A 27 -18.70 6.20 9.66
N ALA A 28 -18.30 6.00 10.91
CA ALA A 28 -16.89 5.85 11.28
C ALA A 28 -16.24 4.65 10.57
N PHE A 29 -16.96 3.52 10.51
CA PHE A 29 -16.51 2.35 9.78
C PHE A 29 -16.37 2.61 8.26
N LEU A 30 -17.34 3.31 7.67
CA LEU A 30 -17.27 3.70 6.25
C LEU A 30 -16.06 4.60 5.99
N LEU A 31 -15.85 5.62 6.79
CA LEU A 31 -14.70 6.53 6.67
C LEU A 31 -13.38 5.78 6.86
N PHE A 32 -13.32 4.87 7.83
CA PHE A 32 -12.16 3.99 8.00
C PHE A 32 -11.89 3.15 6.75
N ARG A 33 -12.92 2.51 6.21
CA ARG A 33 -12.78 1.69 4.98
C ARG A 33 -12.35 2.53 3.76
N LEU A 34 -12.85 3.76 3.65
CA LEU A 34 -12.46 4.67 2.58
C LEU A 34 -11.00 5.14 2.72
N ALA A 35 -10.54 5.40 3.95
CA ALA A 35 -9.18 5.89 4.19
C ALA A 35 -8.13 4.75 4.18
N PHE A 36 -8.42 3.63 4.83
CA PHE A 36 -7.44 2.57 5.12
C PHE A 36 -7.69 1.25 4.39
N GLY A 37 -8.85 1.09 3.74
CA GLY A 37 -9.18 -0.14 3.02
C GLY A 37 -8.19 -0.45 1.90
N ALA A 38 -7.94 -1.74 1.68
CA ALA A 38 -7.11 -2.23 0.59
C ALA A 38 -7.56 -1.64 -0.75
N ARG A 39 -6.60 -1.19 -1.54
CA ARG A 39 -6.84 -0.67 -2.87
C ARG A 39 -5.89 -1.34 -3.86
N LYS A 40 -6.48 -2.02 -4.83
CA LYS A 40 -5.73 -2.51 -5.99
C LYS A 40 -5.80 -1.45 -7.07
N THR A 41 -4.65 -0.89 -7.41
CA THR A 41 -4.55 0.07 -8.51
C THR A 41 -4.87 -0.63 -9.82
N THR A 42 -5.84 -0.15 -10.54
CA THR A 42 -6.18 -0.66 -11.88
C THR A 42 -5.15 -0.17 -12.90
N GLU A 43 -5.06 -0.85 -14.05
CA GLU A 43 -4.15 -0.43 -15.13
C GLU A 43 -4.40 1.02 -15.55
N LYS A 44 -5.66 1.44 -15.63
CA LYS A 44 -6.02 2.83 -15.96
C LYS A 44 -5.54 3.82 -14.88
N GLU A 45 -5.71 3.48 -13.61
CA GLU A 45 -5.29 4.33 -12.47
C GLU A 45 -3.78 4.43 -12.36
N MET A 46 -3.02 3.44 -12.86
CA MET A 46 -1.56 3.47 -12.90
C MET A 46 -1.03 4.72 -13.62
N PHE A 47 -1.73 5.19 -14.64
CA PHE A 47 -1.35 6.36 -15.47
C PHE A 47 -2.02 7.68 -15.06
N VAL A 48 -2.83 7.66 -13.98
CA VAL A 48 -3.43 8.89 -13.43
C VAL A 48 -2.38 9.61 -12.59
N LEU A 49 -1.98 10.79 -13.05
CA LEU A 49 -1.05 11.69 -12.35
C LEU A 49 -1.83 12.88 -11.78
N PRO A 50 -1.31 13.52 -10.70
CA PRO A 50 -1.92 14.74 -10.19
C PRO A 50 -1.98 15.82 -11.27
N ASP A 51 -3.17 16.46 -11.43
CA ASP A 51 -3.34 17.58 -12.36
C ASP A 51 -3.03 18.90 -11.65
N THR A 52 -1.75 19.12 -11.41
CA THR A 52 -1.21 20.36 -10.83
C THR A 52 -0.16 20.95 -11.73
N ASP A 53 0.12 22.25 -11.57
CA ASP A 53 1.13 22.96 -12.38
C ASP A 53 2.52 22.32 -12.29
N GLN A 54 2.82 21.67 -11.16
CA GLN A 54 4.07 20.95 -10.94
C GLN A 54 4.18 19.69 -11.81
N TYR A 55 3.10 18.93 -11.99
CA TYR A 55 3.12 17.65 -12.71
C TYR A 55 2.74 17.78 -14.19
N ARG A 56 1.92 18.77 -14.54
CA ARG A 56 1.38 18.92 -15.89
C ARG A 56 2.45 18.98 -16.98
N PRO A 57 3.56 19.72 -16.84
CA PRO A 57 4.61 19.77 -17.86
C PRO A 57 5.29 18.42 -18.11
N TYR A 58 5.35 17.56 -17.10
CA TYR A 58 6.07 16.27 -17.13
C TYR A 58 5.14 15.06 -17.30
N ALA A 59 3.83 15.28 -17.42
CA ALA A 59 2.84 14.19 -17.42
C ALA A 59 3.03 13.18 -18.55
N ALA A 60 3.40 13.62 -19.74
CA ALA A 60 3.67 12.74 -20.89
C ALA A 60 4.90 11.87 -20.65
N GLU A 61 5.97 12.47 -20.13
CA GLU A 61 7.21 11.79 -19.80
C GLU A 61 7.00 10.77 -18.66
N ALA A 62 6.35 11.18 -17.58
CA ALA A 62 6.04 10.28 -16.45
C ALA A 62 5.24 9.05 -16.92
N ARG A 63 4.22 9.23 -17.79
CA ARG A 63 3.48 8.08 -18.35
C ARG A 63 4.36 7.18 -19.22
N ARG A 64 5.33 7.74 -19.95
CA ARG A 64 6.31 6.97 -20.72
C ARG A 64 7.19 6.14 -19.77
N MET A 65 7.70 6.76 -18.72
CA MET A 65 8.53 6.09 -17.69
C MET A 65 7.77 4.97 -16.98
N ILE A 66 6.50 5.20 -16.60
CA ILE A 66 5.65 4.17 -15.98
C ILE A 66 5.49 2.97 -16.94
N ARG A 67 5.22 3.21 -18.24
CA ARG A 67 5.13 2.13 -19.23
C ARG A 67 6.46 1.34 -19.34
N ALA A 68 7.56 2.05 -19.34
CA ALA A 68 8.88 1.42 -19.40
C ALA A 68 9.14 0.56 -18.15
N ALA A 69 8.83 1.08 -16.94
CA ALA A 69 8.97 0.33 -15.70
C ALA A 69 8.10 -0.94 -15.66
N LEU A 70 6.84 -0.84 -16.11
CA LEU A 70 5.93 -1.98 -16.21
C LEU A 70 6.41 -3.07 -17.20
N ALA A 71 7.17 -2.69 -18.21
CA ALA A 71 7.68 -3.61 -19.23
C ALA A 71 9.00 -4.31 -18.84
N LEU A 72 9.66 -3.89 -17.75
CA LEU A 72 10.90 -4.50 -17.29
C LEU A 72 10.63 -5.93 -16.79
N PRO A 73 11.42 -6.93 -17.26
CA PRO A 73 11.35 -8.27 -16.73
C PRO A 73 11.83 -8.30 -15.28
N TYR A 74 11.20 -9.10 -14.43
CA TYR A 74 11.54 -9.24 -13.02
C TYR A 74 11.35 -10.69 -12.56
N GLU A 75 12.03 -11.05 -11.48
CA GLU A 75 11.79 -12.27 -10.74
C GLU A 75 10.76 -12.01 -9.63
N PRO A 76 9.63 -12.75 -9.62
CA PRO A 76 8.63 -12.59 -8.57
C PRO A 76 9.15 -13.16 -7.24
N VAL A 77 9.03 -12.37 -6.18
CA VAL A 77 9.42 -12.77 -4.83
C VAL A 77 8.21 -12.68 -3.91
N THR A 78 8.07 -13.64 -3.01
CA THR A 78 7.06 -13.60 -1.95
C THR A 78 7.69 -13.92 -0.60
N ILE A 79 7.26 -13.18 0.42
CA ILE A 79 7.62 -13.44 1.81
C ILE A 79 6.37 -13.52 2.68
N ARG A 80 6.53 -13.99 3.93
CA ARG A 80 5.47 -13.98 4.94
C ARG A 80 5.71 -12.84 5.93
N SER A 81 4.66 -12.02 6.17
CA SER A 81 4.65 -11.06 7.26
C SER A 81 4.50 -11.74 8.62
N ASP A 82 4.78 -11.03 9.71
CA ASP A 82 4.64 -11.56 11.07
C ASP A 82 3.20 -11.97 11.42
N ASP A 83 2.21 -11.35 10.79
CA ASP A 83 0.79 -11.66 10.93
C ASP A 83 0.23 -12.60 9.84
N GLY A 84 1.13 -13.27 9.10
CA GLY A 84 0.80 -14.36 8.17
C GLY A 84 0.34 -13.93 6.78
N LEU A 85 0.40 -12.65 6.42
CA LEU A 85 0.10 -12.21 5.06
C LEU A 85 1.19 -12.68 4.09
N THR A 86 0.80 -12.99 2.85
CA THR A 86 1.75 -13.13 1.75
C THR A 86 2.02 -11.73 1.19
N LEU A 87 3.27 -11.28 1.25
CA LEU A 87 3.74 -10.04 0.67
C LEU A 87 4.45 -10.35 -0.65
N PHE A 88 4.31 -9.46 -1.62
CA PHE A 88 4.83 -9.62 -2.97
C PHE A 88 5.85 -8.54 -3.30
N GLY A 89 6.93 -8.93 -3.97
CA GLY A 89 7.94 -8.04 -4.51
C GLY A 89 8.39 -8.46 -5.91
N ARG A 90 9.05 -7.54 -6.59
CA ARG A 90 9.69 -7.73 -7.89
C ARG A 90 11.18 -7.55 -7.71
N CYS A 91 11.95 -8.60 -7.93
CA CYS A 91 13.41 -8.55 -7.89
C CYS A 91 13.95 -8.32 -9.30
N TYR A 92 14.86 -7.37 -9.42
CA TYR A 92 15.64 -7.07 -10.61
C TYR A 92 17.10 -7.32 -10.27
N PRO A 93 17.60 -8.55 -10.47
CA PRO A 93 18.95 -8.89 -10.09
C PRO A 93 19.98 -8.27 -11.04
N ALA A 94 21.10 -7.80 -10.51
CA ALA A 94 22.26 -7.33 -11.27
C ALA A 94 23.43 -8.31 -11.16
N ALA A 95 23.93 -8.55 -9.94
CA ALA A 95 25.03 -9.49 -9.67
C ALA A 95 24.95 -9.98 -8.21
N PRO A 96 25.54 -11.15 -7.89
CA PRO A 96 25.52 -11.70 -6.52
C PRO A 96 26.03 -10.72 -5.46
N ASP A 97 27.13 -10.02 -5.74
CA ASP A 97 27.78 -9.08 -4.79
C ASP A 97 27.33 -7.63 -4.99
N ALA A 98 26.33 -7.38 -5.83
CA ALA A 98 25.84 -6.03 -6.05
C ALA A 98 25.07 -5.49 -4.81
N PRO A 99 25.19 -4.19 -4.52
CA PRO A 99 24.41 -3.59 -3.44
C PRO A 99 22.91 -3.71 -3.71
N TRP A 100 22.12 -3.83 -2.64
CA TRP A 100 20.68 -3.94 -2.72
C TRP A 100 19.98 -2.59 -2.54
N LEU A 101 18.99 -2.33 -3.37
CA LEU A 101 18.10 -1.18 -3.28
C LEU A 101 16.67 -1.68 -3.05
N LEU A 102 16.12 -1.41 -1.84
CA LEU A 102 14.74 -1.72 -1.49
C LEU A 102 13.87 -0.49 -1.70
N LEU A 103 12.78 -0.67 -2.46
CA LEU A 103 11.88 0.40 -2.84
C LEU A 103 10.47 0.14 -2.30
N PHE A 104 9.98 1.03 -1.44
CA PHE A 104 8.65 1.00 -0.80
C PHE A 104 7.84 2.19 -1.31
N HIS A 105 6.70 1.92 -1.94
CA HIS A 105 5.85 2.97 -2.51
C HIS A 105 5.03 3.73 -1.45
N GLY A 106 4.49 4.89 -1.83
CA GLY A 106 3.70 5.73 -0.94
C GLY A 106 2.26 5.26 -0.70
N TYR A 107 1.60 5.99 0.20
CA TYR A 107 0.20 5.78 0.56
C TYR A 107 -0.71 5.73 -0.67
N ARG A 108 -1.50 4.65 -0.78
CA ARG A 108 -2.49 4.41 -1.85
C ARG A 108 -1.92 4.57 -3.26
N SER A 109 -0.65 4.23 -3.42
CA SER A 109 0.05 4.30 -4.70
C SER A 109 0.31 2.90 -5.28
N ALA A 110 1.17 2.83 -6.26
CA ALA A 110 1.64 1.60 -6.87
C ALA A 110 3.15 1.68 -7.08
N ALA A 111 3.81 0.54 -6.88
CA ALA A 111 5.24 0.46 -6.85
C ALA A 111 5.90 0.98 -8.15
N GLU A 112 5.45 0.52 -9.31
CA GLU A 112 6.03 0.93 -10.60
C GLU A 112 5.71 2.39 -10.94
N ARG A 113 4.60 2.94 -10.46
CA ARG A 113 4.26 4.35 -10.67
C ARG A 113 5.18 5.27 -9.88
N ASP A 114 5.39 4.99 -8.60
CA ASP A 114 6.19 5.84 -7.72
C ASP A 114 7.68 5.75 -8.06
N PHE A 115 8.11 4.57 -8.52
CA PHE A 115 9.52 4.33 -8.82
C PHE A 115 9.84 4.20 -10.31
N CYS A 116 8.98 4.74 -11.21
CA CYS A 116 9.24 4.70 -12.65
C CYS A 116 10.56 5.36 -13.07
N GLY A 117 11.11 6.29 -12.27
CA GLY A 117 12.44 6.87 -12.45
C GLY A 117 13.50 6.19 -11.60
N GLY A 118 13.18 5.89 -10.32
CA GLY A 118 14.12 5.30 -9.36
C GLY A 118 14.53 3.87 -9.72
N LEU A 119 13.61 3.07 -10.27
CA LEU A 119 13.88 1.70 -10.67
C LEU A 119 14.95 1.59 -11.79
N PRO A 120 14.80 2.25 -12.97
CA PRO A 120 15.85 2.22 -13.99
C PRO A 120 17.14 2.89 -13.52
N PHE A 121 17.08 3.87 -12.63
CA PHE A 121 18.27 4.48 -12.03
C PHE A 121 19.04 3.46 -11.18
N GLY A 122 18.39 2.74 -10.27
CA GLY A 122 19.01 1.71 -9.45
C GLY A 122 19.62 0.58 -10.29
N ILE A 123 18.91 0.12 -11.31
CA ILE A 123 19.41 -0.88 -12.27
C ILE A 123 20.64 -0.33 -13.01
N GLY A 124 20.59 0.91 -13.47
CA GLY A 124 21.72 1.56 -14.16
C GLY A 124 22.95 1.76 -13.29
N MET A 125 22.79 1.83 -11.97
CA MET A 125 23.88 1.85 -10.99
C MET A 125 24.45 0.44 -10.70
N GLY A 126 23.88 -0.61 -11.29
CA GLY A 126 24.31 -1.99 -11.04
C GLY A 126 23.81 -2.56 -9.71
N CYS A 127 22.74 -1.99 -9.12
CA CYS A 127 22.15 -2.53 -7.89
C CYS A 127 21.22 -3.72 -8.18
N ASN A 128 21.17 -4.68 -7.26
CA ASN A 128 20.03 -5.57 -7.12
C ASN A 128 18.85 -4.74 -6.59
N VAL A 129 17.75 -4.64 -7.34
CA VAL A 129 16.61 -3.82 -6.93
C VAL A 129 15.45 -4.71 -6.51
N LEU A 130 14.92 -4.48 -5.33
CA LEU A 130 13.70 -5.12 -4.84
C LEU A 130 12.60 -4.07 -4.70
N LEU A 131 11.64 -4.11 -5.61
CA LEU A 131 10.47 -3.25 -5.64
C LEU A 131 9.28 -3.99 -5.04
N VAL A 132 8.77 -3.54 -3.91
CA VAL A 132 7.74 -4.25 -3.15
C VAL A 132 6.36 -3.62 -3.28
N ASP A 133 5.34 -4.47 -3.27
CA ASP A 133 3.96 -4.04 -3.02
C ASP A 133 3.76 -4.07 -1.49
N GLU A 134 3.47 -2.93 -0.88
CA GLU A 134 3.15 -2.88 0.55
C GLU A 134 1.85 -3.66 0.86
N ARG A 135 1.65 -4.02 2.15
CA ARG A 135 0.40 -4.68 2.57
C ARG A 135 -0.83 -3.93 2.06
N ALA A 136 -1.88 -4.65 1.73
CA ALA A 136 -3.13 -4.12 1.17
C ALA A 136 -3.01 -3.42 -0.20
N HIS A 137 -1.84 -3.51 -0.87
CA HIS A 137 -1.61 -2.96 -2.21
C HIS A 137 -1.20 -4.05 -3.22
N GLY A 138 -1.37 -3.76 -4.49
CA GLY A 138 -0.92 -4.59 -5.60
C GLY A 138 -1.25 -6.07 -5.45
N LYS A 139 -0.21 -6.92 -5.49
CA LYS A 139 -0.30 -8.38 -5.32
C LYS A 139 -0.13 -8.83 -3.87
N SER A 140 0.25 -7.92 -2.94
CA SER A 140 0.38 -8.23 -1.52
C SER A 140 -0.99 -8.43 -0.86
N GLY A 141 -1.00 -9.30 0.16
CA GLY A 141 -2.17 -9.57 0.99
C GLY A 141 -2.52 -8.42 1.92
N GLY A 142 -3.63 -8.58 2.62
CA GLY A 142 -4.13 -7.62 3.60
C GLY A 142 -5.40 -6.91 3.16
N SER A 143 -6.18 -6.45 4.14
CA SER A 143 -7.47 -5.77 3.95
C SER A 143 -7.43 -4.29 4.25
N CYS A 144 -6.38 -3.82 4.94
CA CYS A 144 -6.15 -2.42 5.25
C CYS A 144 -4.66 -2.11 5.39
N LEU A 145 -4.32 -0.87 5.07
CA LEU A 145 -3.03 -0.27 5.38
C LEU A 145 -3.07 0.34 6.79
N THR A 146 -1.92 0.47 7.43
CA THR A 146 -1.82 0.90 8.84
C THR A 146 -0.86 2.07 9.06
N LEU A 147 -0.50 2.81 8.02
CA LEU A 147 0.35 4.01 8.05
C LEU A 147 1.66 3.82 8.84
N GLY A 148 2.35 2.71 8.61
CA GLY A 148 3.63 2.39 9.24
C GLY A 148 3.53 1.56 10.51
N ILE A 149 2.34 1.37 11.11
CA ILE A 149 2.21 0.59 12.36
C ILE A 149 2.59 -0.88 12.14
N ARG A 150 2.11 -1.50 11.08
CA ARG A 150 2.44 -2.88 10.68
C ARG A 150 3.44 -2.93 9.54
N GLU A 151 3.44 -1.95 8.65
CA GLU A 151 4.34 -1.85 7.51
C GLU A 151 5.81 -1.86 7.94
N ARG A 152 6.16 -1.31 9.12
CA ARG A 152 7.52 -1.38 9.68
C ARG A 152 8.02 -2.81 9.91
N TYR A 153 7.11 -3.73 10.27
CA TYR A 153 7.48 -5.14 10.44
C TYR A 153 7.61 -5.84 9.08
N ASP A 154 6.79 -5.48 8.11
CA ASP A 154 6.93 -5.96 6.74
C ASP A 154 8.24 -5.50 6.13
N CYS A 155 8.60 -4.22 6.33
CA CYS A 155 9.89 -3.68 5.90
C CYS A 155 11.05 -4.48 6.49
N ARG A 156 11.01 -4.80 7.79
CA ARG A 156 12.00 -5.65 8.45
C ARG A 156 12.10 -7.03 7.77
N ARG A 157 10.98 -7.67 7.46
CA ARG A 157 10.96 -8.97 6.76
C ARG A 157 11.58 -8.89 5.37
N TRP A 158 11.38 -7.78 4.66
CA TRP A 158 12.04 -7.56 3.39
C TRP A 158 13.55 -7.34 3.53
N VAL A 159 13.98 -6.65 4.60
CA VAL A 159 15.41 -6.53 4.94
C VAL A 159 16.01 -7.89 5.28
N ASP A 160 15.34 -8.70 6.10
CA ASP A 160 15.78 -10.07 6.43
C ASP A 160 15.92 -10.92 5.14
N TYR A 161 14.99 -10.78 4.18
CA TYR A 161 15.08 -11.43 2.88
C TYR A 161 16.36 -11.01 2.13
N VAL A 162 16.62 -9.71 2.06
CA VAL A 162 17.80 -9.18 1.37
C VAL A 162 19.10 -9.65 2.03
N ILE A 163 19.19 -9.58 3.36
CA ILE A 163 20.36 -10.08 4.10
C ILE A 163 20.63 -11.57 3.81
N GLY A 164 19.58 -12.39 3.72
CA GLY A 164 19.69 -13.80 3.39
C GLY A 164 20.10 -14.09 1.93
N HIS A 165 20.06 -13.09 1.05
CA HIS A 165 20.39 -13.20 -0.39
C HIS A 165 21.58 -12.29 -0.78
N ALA A 166 22.04 -11.43 0.12
CA ALA A 166 23.30 -10.71 -0.06
C ALA A 166 24.45 -11.71 0.03
N GLY A 167 25.47 -11.54 -0.81
CA GLY A 167 26.69 -12.33 -0.73
C GLY A 167 27.36 -12.18 0.65
N PRO A 168 28.25 -13.10 1.02
CA PRO A 168 29.06 -12.92 2.23
C PRO A 168 29.89 -11.63 2.09
N ASP A 169 29.90 -10.82 3.16
CA ASP A 169 30.76 -9.63 3.30
C ASP A 169 32.25 -9.98 3.14
#